data_7ffd95f93eadddfe041d583c3041f271
#
_entry.id   7ffd95f93eadddfe041d583c3041f271
#
_cell.length_a   1.000
_cell.length_b   1.000
_cell.length_c   1.000
_cell.angle_alpha   90.00
_cell.angle_beta   90.00
_cell.angle_gamma   90.00
#
_symmetry.space_group_name_H-M   'P 1'
#
loop_
_entity.id
_entity.type
_entity.pdbx_description
1 polymer ?
#
loop_
_entity_poly.entity_id
_entity_poly.type
_entity_poly.pdbx_seq_one_letter_code
_entity_poly.pdbx_strand_id
1 'polypeptide(L)'
;MKQILIFAGTTEGRQLIERLCQYHIQIHACVATEYGKEVLPHSKQITIHAQRMDSAQMEDFLSAHAFDCVVDATHPYAVEVTQNIQSACTNKSVPYLRLLRENSEYENCVFVSNTQECISYLNQTSGAVLLTTGSKELAAYTNVEHFKERLYARVLPMTSVVEQCIALGFQGKHLICMQGPFTVELNQALLKQ
;
A
#
# COMPACT_ATOMS: atom_id res chain seq x y z
N MET A 1 11.91 -29.60 -0.17
CA MET A 1 11.01 -28.65 -0.89
C MET A 1 11.48 -27.27 -0.55
N LYS A 2 11.61 -26.38 -1.53
CA LYS A 2 12.01 -24.99 -1.28
C LYS A 2 10.93 -24.26 -0.50
N GLN A 3 11.36 -23.35 0.41
CA GLN A 3 10.48 -22.50 1.20
C GLN A 3 10.73 -21.03 0.88
N ILE A 4 9.71 -20.29 0.50
CA ILE A 4 9.80 -18.88 0.17
C ILE A 4 8.88 -18.09 1.09
N LEU A 5 9.42 -17.02 1.68
CA LEU A 5 8.63 -16.04 2.42
C LEU A 5 8.32 -14.86 1.49
N ILE A 6 7.05 -14.47 1.40
CA ILE A 6 6.59 -13.35 0.59
C ILE A 6 5.83 -12.36 1.47
N PHE A 7 6.35 -11.15 1.62
CA PHE A 7 5.61 -10.04 2.20
C PHE A 7 4.71 -9.45 1.11
N ALA A 8 3.45 -9.86 1.10
CA ALA A 8 2.48 -9.50 0.09
C ALA A 8 1.65 -8.28 0.52
N GLY A 9 1.52 -7.30 -0.35
CA GLY A 9 0.74 -6.09 -0.08
C GLY A 9 0.30 -5.40 -1.37
N THR A 10 0.63 -6.00 -2.51
CA THR A 10 0.35 -5.46 -3.83
C THR A 10 -0.26 -6.52 -4.74
N THR A 11 -0.80 -6.08 -5.87
CA THR A 11 -1.30 -6.97 -6.93
C THR A 11 -0.18 -7.86 -7.48
N GLU A 12 1.03 -7.31 -7.62
CA GLU A 12 2.21 -8.03 -8.11
C GLU A 12 2.61 -9.16 -7.16
N GLY A 13 2.55 -8.90 -5.84
CA GLY A 13 2.79 -9.93 -4.82
C GLY A 13 1.78 -11.07 -4.88
N ARG A 14 0.49 -10.75 -5.07
CA ARG A 14 -0.56 -11.77 -5.26
C ARG A 14 -0.33 -12.58 -6.52
N GLN A 15 -0.07 -11.93 -7.65
CA GLN A 15 0.21 -12.61 -8.92
C GLN A 15 1.44 -13.50 -8.86
N LEU A 16 2.48 -13.08 -8.13
CA LEU A 16 3.65 -13.93 -7.89
C LEU A 16 3.26 -15.20 -7.12
N ILE A 17 2.49 -15.07 -6.04
CA ILE A 17 2.01 -16.21 -5.26
C ILE A 17 1.19 -17.16 -6.13
N GLU A 18 0.24 -16.64 -6.92
CA GLU A 18 -0.58 -17.43 -7.85
C GLU A 18 0.29 -18.22 -8.85
N ARG A 19 1.33 -17.59 -9.41
CA ARG A 19 2.27 -18.27 -10.32
C ARG A 19 3.11 -19.33 -9.62
N LEU A 20 3.61 -19.04 -8.43
CA LEU A 20 4.45 -19.97 -7.67
C LEU A 20 3.68 -21.21 -7.19
N CYS A 21 2.37 -21.16 -7.03
CA CYS A 21 1.53 -22.32 -6.73
C CYS A 21 1.56 -23.43 -7.80
N GLN A 22 2.06 -23.12 -9.01
CA GLN A 22 2.23 -24.10 -10.07
C GLN A 22 3.51 -24.95 -9.90
N TYR A 23 4.39 -24.57 -8.96
CA TYR A 23 5.65 -25.23 -8.70
C TYR A 23 5.63 -25.95 -7.35
N HIS A 24 6.50 -26.92 -7.16
CA HIS A 24 6.64 -27.64 -5.90
C HIS A 24 7.43 -26.83 -4.85
N ILE A 25 6.78 -25.77 -4.34
CA ILE A 25 7.36 -24.75 -3.43
C ILE A 25 6.39 -24.55 -2.26
N GLN A 26 6.90 -24.47 -1.05
CA GLN A 26 6.13 -24.02 0.12
C GLN A 26 6.23 -22.49 0.21
N ILE A 27 5.09 -21.83 0.28
CA ILE A 27 4.98 -20.36 0.33
C ILE A 27 4.46 -19.95 1.71
N HIS A 28 5.19 -19.08 2.38
CA HIS A 28 4.72 -18.35 3.54
C HIS A 28 4.37 -16.92 3.08
N ALA A 29 3.11 -16.55 3.11
CA ALA A 29 2.64 -15.24 2.70
C ALA A 29 2.31 -14.38 3.92
N CYS A 30 3.04 -13.29 4.12
CA CYS A 30 2.78 -12.31 5.16
C CYS A 30 1.96 -11.15 4.60
N VAL A 31 0.84 -10.84 5.26
CA VAL A 31 -0.03 -9.69 4.96
C VAL A 31 -0.32 -8.90 6.22
N ALA A 32 -0.51 -7.59 6.09
CA ALA A 32 -0.70 -6.71 7.23
C ALA A 32 -2.14 -6.67 7.77
N THR A 33 -3.12 -7.26 7.04
CA THR A 33 -4.56 -7.15 7.35
C THR A 33 -5.30 -8.45 7.02
N GLU A 34 -6.43 -8.69 7.69
CA GLU A 34 -7.33 -9.81 7.36
C GLU A 34 -7.84 -9.72 5.91
N TYR A 35 -8.14 -8.52 5.41
CA TYR A 35 -8.50 -8.33 4.01
C TYR A 35 -7.39 -8.82 3.05
N GLY A 36 -6.13 -8.55 3.38
CA GLY A 36 -5.00 -9.09 2.60
C GLY A 36 -4.99 -10.61 2.54
N LYS A 37 -5.43 -11.28 3.62
CA LYS A 37 -5.58 -12.73 3.67
C LYS A 37 -6.70 -13.24 2.76
N GLU A 38 -7.85 -12.55 2.74
CA GLU A 38 -9.03 -12.96 1.95
C GLU A 38 -8.77 -12.92 0.43
N VAL A 39 -7.89 -12.02 -0.03
CA VAL A 39 -7.60 -11.86 -1.46
C VAL A 39 -6.48 -12.78 -1.97
N LEU A 40 -5.81 -13.52 -1.09
CA LEU A 40 -4.78 -14.48 -1.48
C LEU A 40 -5.39 -15.82 -1.91
N PRO A 41 -4.74 -16.54 -2.86
CA PRO A 41 -5.22 -17.84 -3.28
C PRO A 41 -5.14 -18.85 -2.13
N HIS A 42 -6.13 -19.72 -2.05
CA HIS A 42 -6.13 -20.84 -1.11
C HIS A 42 -5.47 -22.08 -1.73
N SER A 43 -4.35 -22.52 -1.16
CA SER A 43 -3.62 -23.72 -1.60
C SER A 43 -2.96 -24.40 -0.40
N LYS A 44 -2.79 -25.72 -0.46
CA LYS A 44 -2.04 -26.47 0.57
C LYS A 44 -0.55 -26.08 0.64
N GLN A 45 -0.03 -25.42 -0.40
CA GLN A 45 1.33 -24.93 -0.47
C GLN A 45 1.50 -23.54 0.16
N ILE A 46 0.41 -22.88 0.56
CA ILE A 46 0.44 -21.53 1.12
C ILE A 46 0.08 -21.56 2.60
N THR A 47 0.96 -21.01 3.42
CA THR A 47 0.69 -20.67 4.80
C THR A 47 0.58 -19.15 4.90
N ILE A 48 -0.58 -18.63 5.30
CA ILE A 48 -0.84 -17.20 5.38
C ILE A 48 -0.66 -16.71 6.81
N HIS A 49 0.14 -15.66 6.99
CA HIS A 49 0.38 -14.98 8.25
C HIS A 49 -0.21 -13.56 8.16
N ALA A 50 -1.40 -13.36 8.75
CA ALA A 50 -2.10 -12.09 8.78
C ALA A 50 -1.72 -11.30 10.04
N GLN A 51 -0.51 -10.72 10.05
CA GLN A 51 -0.02 -9.92 11.18
C GLN A 51 1.02 -8.90 10.72
N ARG A 52 1.06 -7.79 11.42
CA ARG A 52 2.20 -6.86 11.31
C ARG A 52 3.33 -7.38 12.17
N MET A 53 4.55 -7.29 11.64
CA MET A 53 5.77 -7.65 12.35
C MET A 53 6.70 -6.44 12.39
N ASP A 54 7.28 -6.18 13.55
CA ASP A 54 8.42 -5.29 13.68
C ASP A 54 9.73 -6.01 13.28
N SER A 55 10.86 -5.30 13.32
CA SER A 55 12.15 -5.85 12.90
C SER A 55 12.57 -7.07 13.72
N ALA A 56 12.36 -7.05 15.04
CA ALA A 56 12.74 -8.15 15.94
C ALA A 56 11.87 -9.40 15.65
N GLN A 57 10.58 -9.20 15.50
CA GLN A 57 9.63 -10.28 15.16
C GLN A 57 9.95 -10.90 13.79
N MET A 58 10.39 -10.07 12.81
CA MET A 58 10.84 -10.59 11.50
C MET A 58 12.09 -11.45 11.63
N GLU A 59 13.05 -11.04 12.43
CA GLU A 59 14.28 -11.81 12.68
C GLU A 59 13.98 -13.15 13.37
N ASP A 60 13.09 -13.14 14.38
CA ASP A 60 12.66 -14.35 15.06
C ASP A 60 11.94 -15.30 14.09
N PHE A 61 11.07 -14.74 13.25
CA PHE A 61 10.36 -15.51 12.25
C PHE A 61 11.31 -16.15 11.21
N LEU A 62 12.31 -15.41 10.74
CA LEU A 62 13.35 -15.92 9.85
C LEU A 62 14.21 -17.00 10.52
N SER A 63 14.45 -16.87 11.84
CA SER A 63 15.23 -17.87 12.60
C SER A 63 14.46 -19.17 12.86
N ALA A 64 13.12 -19.09 12.98
CA ALA A 64 12.26 -20.24 13.22
C ALA A 64 12.01 -21.08 11.96
N HIS A 65 12.35 -20.57 10.78
CA HIS A 65 12.07 -21.21 9.50
C HIS A 65 13.30 -21.18 8.60
N ALA A 66 13.52 -22.24 7.82
CA ALA A 66 14.63 -22.31 6.84
C ALA A 66 14.16 -21.81 5.47
N PHE A 67 14.07 -20.48 5.30
CA PHE A 67 13.69 -19.90 4.01
C PHE A 67 14.86 -19.87 3.03
N ASP A 68 14.61 -20.32 1.79
CA ASP A 68 15.57 -20.20 0.69
C ASP A 68 15.66 -18.77 0.17
N CYS A 69 14.58 -17.98 0.31
CA CYS A 69 14.52 -16.60 -0.15
C CYS A 69 13.35 -15.86 0.50
N VAL A 70 13.54 -14.56 0.68
CA VAL A 70 12.49 -13.61 1.06
C VAL A 70 12.18 -12.69 -0.10
N VAL A 71 10.90 -12.57 -0.45
CA VAL A 71 10.43 -11.62 -1.47
C VAL A 71 9.62 -10.52 -0.79
N ASP A 72 10.07 -9.29 -0.93
CA ASP A 72 9.34 -8.11 -0.51
C ASP A 72 8.52 -7.56 -1.68
N ALA A 73 7.22 -7.82 -1.65
CA ALA A 73 6.21 -7.30 -2.57
C ALA A 73 5.26 -6.33 -1.86
N THR A 74 5.76 -5.59 -0.86
CA THR A 74 5.00 -4.53 -0.19
C THR A 74 4.88 -3.29 -1.08
N HIS A 75 3.95 -2.40 -0.74
CA HIS A 75 3.75 -1.18 -1.51
C HIS A 75 5.03 -0.32 -1.57
N PRO A 76 5.35 0.32 -2.70
CA PRO A 76 6.57 1.15 -2.82
C PRO A 76 6.71 2.23 -1.74
N TYR A 77 5.58 2.77 -1.24
CA TYR A 77 5.57 3.78 -0.18
C TYR A 77 5.64 3.20 1.25
N ALA A 78 5.70 1.89 1.40
CA ALA A 78 5.86 1.23 2.70
C ALA A 78 7.34 1.13 3.10
N VAL A 79 8.03 2.28 3.18
CA VAL A 79 9.49 2.38 3.35
C VAL A 79 9.96 1.69 4.62
N GLU A 80 9.27 1.91 5.74
CA GLU A 80 9.63 1.34 7.05
C GLU A 80 9.64 -0.20 7.01
N VAL A 81 8.58 -0.82 6.51
CA VAL A 81 8.50 -2.29 6.45
C VAL A 81 9.55 -2.85 5.50
N THR A 82 9.82 -2.19 4.38
CA THR A 82 10.90 -2.58 3.45
C THR A 82 12.26 -2.57 4.14
N GLN A 83 12.58 -1.52 4.89
CA GLN A 83 13.82 -1.41 5.65
C GLN A 83 13.93 -2.51 6.72
N ASN A 84 12.84 -2.79 7.44
CA ASN A 84 12.80 -3.86 8.44
C ASN A 84 13.05 -5.24 7.81
N ILE A 85 12.42 -5.54 6.67
CA ILE A 85 12.63 -6.80 5.95
C ILE A 85 14.10 -6.93 5.49
N GLN A 86 14.66 -5.88 4.88
CA GLN A 86 16.05 -5.88 4.41
C GLN A 86 17.03 -6.09 5.55
N SER A 87 16.84 -5.40 6.69
CA SER A 87 17.68 -5.54 7.87
C SER A 87 17.60 -6.95 8.44
N ALA A 88 16.39 -7.49 8.61
CA ALA A 88 16.20 -8.84 9.12
C ALA A 88 16.84 -9.90 8.20
N CYS A 89 16.67 -9.78 6.88
CA CYS A 89 17.31 -10.68 5.91
C CYS A 89 18.83 -10.61 5.95
N THR A 90 19.39 -9.41 6.08
CA THR A 90 20.85 -9.20 6.21
C THR A 90 21.37 -9.84 7.48
N ASN A 91 20.73 -9.59 8.63
CA ASN A 91 21.15 -10.13 9.92
C ASN A 91 21.07 -11.66 9.98
N LYS A 92 20.12 -12.26 9.26
CA LYS A 92 19.94 -13.72 9.22
C LYS A 92 20.56 -14.38 7.99
N SER A 93 21.25 -13.61 7.14
CA SER A 93 21.90 -14.11 5.91
C SER A 93 20.93 -14.87 4.99
N VAL A 94 19.67 -14.42 4.90
CA VAL A 94 18.67 -14.97 3.99
C VAL A 94 18.62 -14.13 2.70
N PRO A 95 18.64 -14.73 1.51
CA PRO A 95 18.52 -14.01 0.24
C PRO A 95 17.24 -13.15 0.18
N TYR A 96 17.40 -11.88 -0.20
CA TYR A 96 16.33 -10.90 -0.30
C TYR A 96 16.12 -10.45 -1.74
N LEU A 97 14.86 -10.41 -2.18
CA LEU A 97 14.43 -9.89 -3.46
C LEU A 97 13.34 -8.84 -3.27
N ARG A 98 13.45 -7.72 -3.97
CA ARG A 98 12.40 -6.70 -4.02
C ARG A 98 11.61 -6.86 -5.32
N LEU A 99 10.29 -7.07 -5.20
CA LEU A 99 9.36 -7.06 -6.33
C LEU A 99 8.70 -5.69 -6.42
N LEU A 100 9.00 -4.96 -7.46
CA LEU A 100 8.41 -3.65 -7.74
C LEU A 100 7.60 -3.72 -9.04
N ARG A 101 6.56 -2.89 -9.10
CA ARG A 101 5.88 -2.59 -10.36
C ARG A 101 6.85 -1.83 -11.27
N GLU A 102 6.81 -2.10 -12.56
CA GLU A 102 7.47 -1.25 -13.54
C GLU A 102 6.98 0.19 -13.40
N ASN A 103 7.91 1.14 -13.51
CA ASN A 103 7.55 2.55 -13.50
C ASN A 103 6.65 2.82 -14.70
N SER A 104 5.46 3.34 -14.44
CA SER A 104 4.60 3.86 -15.49
C SER A 104 5.24 5.12 -16.07
N GLU A 105 5.23 5.28 -17.37
CA GLU A 105 5.51 6.58 -17.98
C GLU A 105 4.38 7.54 -17.61
N TYR A 106 4.75 8.65 -17.01
CA TYR A 106 3.79 9.67 -16.59
C TYR A 106 3.83 10.82 -17.61
N GLU A 107 2.82 10.87 -18.45
CA GLU A 107 2.59 12.01 -19.32
C GLU A 107 1.70 13.05 -18.62
N ASN A 108 1.99 14.32 -18.84
CA ASN A 108 1.21 15.45 -18.33
C ASN A 108 1.08 15.48 -16.79
N CYS A 109 2.14 15.11 -16.09
CA CYS A 109 2.20 15.13 -14.63
C CYS A 109 3.14 16.24 -14.13
N VAL A 110 2.77 16.87 -13.02
CA VAL A 110 3.65 17.76 -12.26
C VAL A 110 4.20 16.96 -11.08
N PHE A 111 5.51 16.84 -11.00
CA PHE A 111 6.18 16.16 -9.90
C PHE A 111 6.52 17.16 -8.80
N VAL A 112 6.23 16.78 -7.59
CA VAL A 112 6.53 17.56 -6.38
C VAL A 112 7.27 16.68 -5.38
N SER A 113 8.16 17.29 -4.59
CA SER A 113 9.04 16.56 -3.67
C SER A 113 8.37 16.19 -2.35
N ASN A 114 7.30 16.88 -1.97
CA ASN A 114 6.60 16.71 -0.70
C ASN A 114 5.21 17.34 -0.72
N THR A 115 4.43 17.08 0.32
CA THR A 115 3.06 17.60 0.49
C THR A 115 2.99 19.12 0.52
N GLN A 116 3.98 19.79 1.10
CA GLN A 116 3.99 21.26 1.18
C GLN A 116 4.15 21.91 -0.20
N GLU A 117 5.01 21.35 -1.04
CA GLU A 117 5.18 21.80 -2.43
C GLU A 117 3.89 21.54 -3.23
N CYS A 118 3.22 20.39 -3.00
CA CYS A 118 1.93 20.09 -3.60
C CYS A 118 0.88 21.15 -3.21
N ILE A 119 0.77 21.51 -1.94
CA ILE A 119 -0.14 22.55 -1.45
C ILE A 119 0.15 23.91 -2.11
N SER A 120 1.43 24.28 -2.19
CA SER A 120 1.85 25.52 -2.83
C SER A 120 1.44 25.55 -4.31
N TYR A 121 1.59 24.44 -5.02
CA TYR A 121 1.15 24.31 -6.40
C TYR A 121 -0.38 24.39 -6.52
N LEU A 122 -1.13 23.70 -5.66
CA LEU A 122 -2.59 23.71 -5.67
C LEU A 122 -3.18 25.10 -5.38
N ASN A 123 -2.51 25.91 -4.57
CA ASN A 123 -2.91 27.31 -4.30
C ASN A 123 -2.70 28.25 -5.49
N GLN A 124 -1.91 27.85 -6.47
CA GLN A 124 -1.74 28.57 -7.73
C GLN A 124 -2.70 28.11 -8.84
N THR A 125 -3.50 27.07 -8.56
CA THR A 125 -4.45 26.48 -9.51
C THR A 125 -5.89 26.71 -9.08
N SER A 126 -6.83 26.47 -9.97
CA SER A 126 -8.26 26.49 -9.70
C SER A 126 -8.90 25.13 -10.02
N GLY A 127 -10.17 24.95 -9.60
CA GLY A 127 -10.94 23.75 -9.88
C GLY A 127 -10.89 22.69 -8.77
N ALA A 128 -11.63 21.61 -8.99
CA ALA A 128 -11.72 20.49 -8.07
C ALA A 128 -10.48 19.59 -8.12
N VAL A 129 -10.14 18.98 -6.98
CA VAL A 129 -8.96 18.10 -6.84
C VAL A 129 -9.37 16.83 -6.14
N LEU A 130 -9.10 15.68 -6.75
CA LEU A 130 -9.25 14.38 -6.12
C LEU A 130 -7.95 13.96 -5.43
N LEU A 131 -7.95 13.97 -4.09
CA LEU A 131 -6.83 13.49 -3.28
C LEU A 131 -6.87 11.96 -3.17
N THR A 132 -5.81 11.30 -3.65
CA THR A 132 -5.65 9.84 -3.60
C THR A 132 -4.48 9.40 -2.70
N THR A 133 -3.96 10.32 -1.90
CA THR A 133 -2.82 10.13 -0.98
C THR A 133 -3.19 9.41 0.32
N GLY A 134 -4.48 9.11 0.54
CA GLY A 134 -4.99 8.52 1.78
C GLY A 134 -5.17 9.56 2.90
N SER A 135 -5.36 9.08 4.14
CA SER A 135 -5.74 9.94 5.27
C SER A 135 -4.58 10.56 6.03
N LYS A 136 -3.37 9.99 5.95
CA LYS A 136 -2.24 10.36 6.83
C LYS A 136 -1.84 11.84 6.72
N GLU A 137 -1.91 12.40 5.52
CA GLU A 137 -1.47 13.76 5.22
C GLU A 137 -2.61 14.75 5.02
N LEU A 138 -3.87 14.32 5.19
CA LEU A 138 -5.04 15.18 4.96
C LEU A 138 -5.05 16.44 5.82
N ALA A 139 -4.50 16.39 7.02
CA ALA A 139 -4.37 17.56 7.88
C ALA A 139 -3.55 18.69 7.22
N ALA A 140 -2.50 18.35 6.48
CA ALA A 140 -1.70 19.33 5.75
C ALA A 140 -2.50 19.98 4.60
N TYR A 141 -3.33 19.22 3.90
CA TYR A 141 -4.14 19.72 2.79
C TYR A 141 -5.26 20.70 3.21
N THR A 142 -5.56 20.83 4.50
CA THR A 142 -6.45 21.91 4.99
C THR A 142 -5.86 23.31 4.77
N ASN A 143 -4.57 23.43 4.44
CA ASN A 143 -3.92 24.69 4.07
C ASN A 143 -4.10 25.04 2.57
N VAL A 144 -4.80 24.23 1.79
CA VAL A 144 -5.20 24.59 0.45
C VAL A 144 -6.36 25.57 0.52
N GLU A 145 -6.27 26.69 -0.22
CA GLU A 145 -7.32 27.69 -0.30
C GLU A 145 -8.64 27.05 -0.79
N HIS A 146 -9.72 27.36 -0.08
CA HIS A 146 -11.05 26.79 -0.36
C HIS A 146 -11.09 25.26 -0.34
N PHE A 147 -10.30 24.61 0.54
CA PHE A 147 -10.19 23.14 0.54
C PHE A 147 -11.52 22.42 0.70
N LYS A 148 -12.47 22.97 1.47
CA LYS A 148 -13.79 22.37 1.72
C LYS A 148 -14.64 22.28 0.46
N GLU A 149 -14.44 23.18 -0.49
CA GLU A 149 -15.17 23.28 -1.74
C GLU A 149 -14.45 22.57 -2.88
N ARG A 150 -13.10 22.56 -2.84
CA ARG A 150 -12.25 22.11 -3.93
C ARG A 150 -11.79 20.67 -3.78
N LEU A 151 -11.48 20.23 -2.55
CA LEU A 151 -10.81 18.94 -2.34
C LEU A 151 -11.81 17.82 -2.09
N TYR A 152 -11.63 16.71 -2.78
CA TYR A 152 -12.34 15.45 -2.61
C TYR A 152 -11.33 14.42 -2.12
N ALA A 153 -11.48 13.92 -0.89
CA ALA A 153 -10.55 12.97 -0.31
C ALA A 153 -11.04 11.53 -0.48
N ARG A 154 -10.25 10.67 -1.12
CA ARG A 154 -10.49 9.24 -1.18
C ARG A 154 -9.67 8.53 -0.11
N VAL A 155 -10.35 7.87 0.81
CA VAL A 155 -9.76 7.23 1.99
C VAL A 155 -10.32 5.83 2.22
N LEU A 156 -9.68 5.06 3.10
CA LEU A 156 -10.18 3.74 3.51
C LEU A 156 -11.48 3.87 4.31
N PRO A 157 -12.45 2.94 4.16
CA PRO A 157 -13.73 2.93 4.86
C PRO A 157 -13.59 2.40 6.30
N MET A 158 -12.67 2.95 7.07
CA MET A 158 -12.44 2.61 8.49
C MET A 158 -13.03 3.71 9.37
N THR A 159 -13.75 3.35 10.43
CA THR A 159 -14.43 4.31 11.33
C THR A 159 -13.49 5.41 11.82
N SER A 160 -12.32 5.03 12.34
CA SER A 160 -11.33 5.99 12.82
C SER A 160 -10.81 6.95 11.75
N VAL A 161 -10.67 6.47 10.50
CA VAL A 161 -10.26 7.31 9.36
C VAL A 161 -11.36 8.28 8.97
N VAL A 162 -12.60 7.82 8.93
CA VAL A 162 -13.77 8.66 8.61
C VAL A 162 -13.96 9.75 9.65
N GLU A 163 -13.89 9.41 10.93
CA GLU A 163 -13.99 10.37 12.05
C GLU A 163 -12.89 11.43 11.98
N GLN A 164 -11.64 11.02 11.71
CA GLN A 164 -10.53 11.94 11.52
C GLN A 164 -10.77 12.91 10.35
N CYS A 165 -11.25 12.40 9.22
CA CYS A 165 -11.54 13.22 8.03
C CYS A 165 -12.65 14.24 8.30
N ILE A 166 -13.72 13.82 9.00
CA ILE A 166 -14.82 14.70 9.38
C ILE A 166 -14.33 15.80 10.33
N ALA A 167 -13.49 15.46 11.30
CA ALA A 167 -12.90 16.43 12.22
C ALA A 167 -12.02 17.49 11.52
N LEU A 168 -11.37 17.12 10.40
CA LEU A 168 -10.62 18.03 9.54
C LEU A 168 -11.51 18.89 8.62
N GLY A 169 -12.80 18.57 8.50
CA GLY A 169 -13.75 19.29 7.65
C GLY A 169 -14.05 18.64 6.30
N PHE A 170 -13.53 17.43 6.02
CA PHE A 170 -13.90 16.65 4.86
C PHE A 170 -15.17 15.86 5.16
N GLN A 171 -16.29 16.22 4.52
CA GLN A 171 -17.59 15.58 4.77
C GLN A 171 -18.49 15.57 3.53
N GLY A 172 -19.56 14.79 3.58
CA GLY A 172 -20.52 14.69 2.50
C GLY A 172 -19.87 14.20 1.22
N LYS A 173 -20.14 14.85 0.10
CA LYS A 173 -19.59 14.48 -1.23
C LYS A 173 -18.07 14.63 -1.34
N HIS A 174 -17.43 15.38 -0.42
CA HIS A 174 -15.99 15.63 -0.40
C HIS A 174 -15.21 14.53 0.33
N LEU A 175 -15.89 13.52 0.87
CA LEU A 175 -15.28 12.36 1.52
C LEU A 175 -15.74 11.07 0.82
N ILE A 176 -14.83 10.41 0.12
CA ILE A 176 -15.07 9.19 -0.65
C ILE A 176 -14.40 8.03 0.09
N CYS A 177 -15.20 7.17 0.72
CA CYS A 177 -14.71 6.05 1.51
C CYS A 177 -14.75 4.77 0.67
N MET A 178 -13.60 4.33 0.18
CA MET A 178 -13.50 3.16 -0.71
C MET A 178 -12.23 2.35 -0.45
N GLN A 179 -12.38 1.02 -0.54
CA GLN A 179 -11.26 0.07 -0.54
C GLN A 179 -10.86 -0.25 -1.97
N GLY A 180 -9.56 -0.12 -2.29
CA GLY A 180 -9.01 -0.57 -3.57
C GLY A 180 -8.93 -2.11 -3.69
N PRO A 181 -8.52 -2.65 -4.84
CA PRO A 181 -7.94 -1.94 -5.99
C PRO A 181 -8.97 -1.14 -6.80
N PHE A 182 -8.51 -0.09 -7.49
CA PHE A 182 -9.35 0.79 -8.30
C PHE A 182 -9.07 0.59 -9.79
N THR A 183 -10.12 0.43 -10.59
CA THR A 183 -10.00 0.34 -12.05
C THR A 183 -9.83 1.73 -12.68
N VAL A 184 -9.36 1.76 -13.93
CA VAL A 184 -9.22 3.00 -14.70
C VAL A 184 -10.58 3.68 -14.86
N GLU A 185 -11.63 2.90 -15.18
CA GLU A 185 -12.99 3.39 -15.40
C GLU A 185 -13.57 4.05 -14.14
N LEU A 186 -13.33 3.45 -12.97
CA LEU A 186 -13.75 4.03 -11.69
C LEU A 186 -13.04 5.36 -11.42
N ASN A 187 -11.71 5.41 -11.63
CA ASN A 187 -10.96 6.65 -11.46
C ASN A 187 -11.45 7.73 -12.44
N GLN A 188 -11.71 7.38 -13.70
CA GLN A 188 -12.27 8.30 -14.70
C GLN A 188 -13.67 8.79 -14.31
N ALA A 189 -14.52 7.92 -13.76
CA ALA A 189 -15.85 8.29 -13.28
C ALA A 189 -15.79 9.30 -12.13
N LEU A 190 -14.87 9.11 -11.18
CA LEU A 190 -14.66 10.04 -10.07
C LEU A 190 -14.13 11.41 -10.53
N LEU A 191 -13.33 11.45 -11.60
CA LEU A 191 -12.80 12.71 -12.14
C LEU A 191 -13.81 13.48 -13.00
N LYS A 192 -14.93 12.86 -13.40
CA LYS A 192 -15.98 13.49 -14.20
C LYS A 192 -17.09 14.12 -13.36
N GLN A 193 -17.10 13.91 -12.07
CA GLN A 193 -18.08 14.48 -11.12
C GLN A 193 -17.64 15.85 -10.60
#